data_6810eee93a4d0f1a977fc5372bca33ec
#
_entry.id   6810eee93a4d0f1a977fc5372bca33ec
#
_cell.length_a   1.000
_cell.length_b   1.000
_cell.length_c   1.000
_cell.angle_alpha   90.00
_cell.angle_beta   90.00
_cell.angle_gamma   90.00
#
_symmetry.space_group_name_H-M   'P 1'
#
loop_
_entity.id
_entity.type
_entity.pdbx_description
1 polymer ?
#
loop_
_entity_poly.entity_id
_entity_poly.type
_entity_poly.pdbx_seq_one_letter_code
_entity_poly.pdbx_strand_id
1 'polypeptide(L)'
;MWYNKYPKHMKEQTMKKLITLMMTFLLCLGSVAPAFAADKKKGYDAAAKHAIAVEANTGKILYEKDATTSTGIGSITKLLTAYMVYKAGEQGDLKWHSKVEISDYPFELTVSAGVSNIPLDARKYTVKQLLDATLISSANSASIALAEEIGGTESKFVDMMKAQLKDWGITDAKIVNASGLNNSYLGDNIYPGSKSDEENTMSAKDVAIIAQHVVKEYPEILNITKKTEADFDGVNKLKTSNYMLKGQPSYRKGVDGLKTGTTDLAGASFVAHSNESGMSIITVILNAEHTDTDDYARFTATNDLLNYVVYHWESKTIAKKGQAIGKSQASVLDGKSKQVTAVAKSDFIIIQKIDANNNKHIKVTTNQMQAPVKAGDKVGTATFEDKDLVGEGYLPNQGMSSMELVAGKEVKKSFFLKVWWNHFVTFVNEKL
;
A
#
# COMPACT_ATOMS: atom_id res chain seq x y z
N MET A 1 23.18 31.55 74.81
CA MET A 1 22.92 31.76 76.23
C MET A 1 21.42 31.88 76.55
N TRP A 2 20.52 31.19 75.81
CA TRP A 2 19.06 31.24 75.97
C TRP A 2 18.40 29.90 76.31
N TYR A 3 19.20 28.78 76.40
CA TYR A 3 18.64 27.38 76.50
C TYR A 3 18.36 26.96 77.97
N ASN A 4 18.64 27.77 78.99
CA ASN A 4 18.56 27.39 80.41
C ASN A 4 17.42 28.07 81.21
N LYS A 5 16.43 28.73 80.59
CA LYS A 5 15.43 29.52 81.29
C LYS A 5 14.05 28.83 81.47
N TYR A 6 13.88 27.56 81.01
CA TYR A 6 12.57 26.86 81.15
C TYR A 6 12.72 25.53 81.87
N PRO A 7 11.70 25.12 82.64
CA PRO A 7 11.67 23.85 83.35
C PRO A 7 11.76 22.66 82.36
N LYS A 8 12.39 21.56 82.77
CA LYS A 8 12.68 20.33 81.99
C LYS A 8 11.42 19.81 81.25
N HIS A 9 10.26 19.86 81.91
CA HIS A 9 8.98 19.44 81.36
C HIS A 9 8.46 20.27 80.18
N MET A 10 8.75 21.57 80.17
CA MET A 10 8.34 22.46 79.07
C MET A 10 9.24 22.28 77.83
N LYS A 11 10.52 21.93 78.04
CA LYS A 11 11.47 21.62 76.98
C LYS A 11 11.07 20.34 76.24
N GLU A 12 10.58 19.35 76.94
CA GLU A 12 10.15 18.07 76.34
C GLU A 12 8.87 18.19 75.55
N GLN A 13 7.90 18.96 76.04
CA GLN A 13 6.67 19.25 75.29
C GLN A 13 6.90 20.11 74.02
N THR A 14 7.80 21.08 74.08
CA THR A 14 8.15 21.94 72.92
C THR A 14 8.91 21.11 71.89
N MET A 15 9.82 20.24 72.33
CA MET A 15 10.54 19.34 71.43
C MET A 15 9.63 18.31 70.77
N LYS A 16 8.67 17.71 71.50
CA LYS A 16 7.65 16.81 70.95
C LYS A 16 6.77 17.50 69.91
N LYS A 17 6.34 18.75 70.18
CA LYS A 17 5.57 19.57 69.24
C LYS A 17 6.38 19.91 67.96
N LEU A 18 7.68 20.25 68.13
CA LEU A 18 8.56 20.53 66.98
C LEU A 18 8.80 19.28 66.12
N ILE A 19 9.01 18.12 66.76
CA ILE A 19 9.19 16.85 66.05
C ILE A 19 7.91 16.43 65.34
N THR A 20 6.72 16.60 65.97
CA THR A 20 5.42 16.34 65.33
C THR A 20 5.17 17.27 64.14
N LEU A 21 5.50 18.57 64.28
CA LEU A 21 5.37 19.55 63.20
C LEU A 21 6.33 19.23 62.04
N MET A 22 7.55 18.80 62.34
CA MET A 22 8.55 18.39 61.34
C MET A 22 8.17 17.08 60.63
N MET A 23 7.58 16.13 61.36
CA MET A 23 7.04 14.88 60.76
C MET A 23 5.81 15.15 59.88
N THR A 24 4.91 16.06 60.27
CA THR A 24 3.76 16.46 59.45
C THR A 24 4.21 17.21 58.20
N PHE A 25 5.25 18.04 58.29
CA PHE A 25 5.82 18.74 57.15
C PHE A 25 6.55 17.80 56.18
N LEU A 26 7.24 16.75 56.67
CA LEU A 26 7.83 15.71 55.84
C LEU A 26 6.77 14.80 55.18
N LEU A 27 5.65 14.53 55.86
CA LEU A 27 4.53 13.80 55.28
C LEU A 27 3.77 14.58 54.18
N CYS A 28 3.70 15.91 54.32
CA CYS A 28 3.15 16.78 53.29
C CYS A 28 4.07 16.96 52.07
N LEU A 29 5.39 16.81 52.22
CA LEU A 29 6.36 16.86 51.13
C LEU A 29 6.45 15.54 50.38
N GLY A 30 6.00 14.40 50.99
CA GLY A 30 6.00 13.07 50.34
C GLY A 30 4.80 12.82 49.45
N SER A 31 3.79 13.69 49.39
CA SER A 31 2.55 13.51 48.60
C SER A 31 2.45 14.42 47.36
N VAL A 32 3.47 15.23 47.08
CA VAL A 32 3.62 15.85 45.77
C VAL A 32 4.62 15.03 44.98
N ALA A 33 4.25 13.77 44.68
CA ALA A 33 4.75 13.15 43.46
C ALA A 33 4.27 14.06 42.32
N PRO A 34 5.17 14.69 41.53
CA PRO A 34 4.71 15.24 40.28
C PRO A 34 4.01 14.07 39.60
N ALA A 35 2.71 14.23 39.34
CA ALA A 35 2.07 13.47 38.27
C ALA A 35 2.81 13.86 37.00
N PHE A 36 3.93 13.20 36.74
CA PHE A 36 4.34 12.97 35.37
C PHE A 36 3.16 12.17 34.82
N ALA A 37 2.15 12.87 34.29
CA ALA A 37 1.34 12.36 33.25
C ALA A 37 2.40 11.78 32.30
N ALA A 38 2.51 10.46 32.27
CA ALA A 38 3.20 9.80 31.18
C ALA A 38 2.47 10.33 29.96
N ASP A 39 3.09 11.31 29.32
CA ASP A 39 2.76 11.67 27.96
C ASP A 39 2.90 10.34 27.24
N LYS A 40 1.76 9.67 27.00
CA LYS A 40 1.69 8.56 26.07
C LYS A 40 2.30 9.20 24.84
N LYS A 41 3.56 8.85 24.52
CA LYS A 41 4.21 9.27 23.27
C LYS A 41 3.12 9.07 22.23
N LYS A 42 2.54 10.19 21.80
CA LYS A 42 1.49 10.18 20.78
C LYS A 42 2.15 9.46 19.62
N GLY A 43 1.65 8.28 19.28
CA GLY A 43 2.21 7.52 18.15
C GLY A 43 2.18 8.42 16.92
N TYR A 44 2.92 8.08 15.88
CA TYR A 44 2.88 8.82 14.63
C TYR A 44 1.42 8.99 14.19
N ASP A 45 1.06 10.21 13.81
CA ASP A 45 -0.25 10.59 13.29
C ASP A 45 -0.03 11.36 11.98
N ALA A 46 -0.44 10.77 10.86
CA ALA A 46 -0.27 11.40 9.56
C ALA A 46 -1.02 12.73 9.48
N ALA A 47 -0.36 13.76 8.95
CA ALA A 47 -0.94 15.10 8.76
C ALA A 47 -1.94 15.11 7.58
N ALA A 48 -3.00 14.32 7.69
CA ALA A 48 -4.06 14.18 6.70
C ALA A 48 -5.35 13.71 7.39
N LYS A 49 -6.51 13.94 6.78
CA LYS A 49 -7.76 13.38 7.30
C LYS A 49 -7.79 11.86 7.18
N HIS A 50 -7.36 11.35 6.02
CA HIS A 50 -7.33 9.91 5.77
C HIS A 50 -5.98 9.52 5.18
N ALA A 51 -5.38 8.45 5.69
CA ALA A 51 -4.08 7.98 5.22
C ALA A 51 -3.94 6.46 5.32
N ILE A 52 -3.21 5.87 4.39
CA ILE A 52 -2.80 4.46 4.45
C ILE A 52 -1.43 4.29 3.81
N ALA A 53 -0.65 3.35 4.32
CA ALA A 53 0.57 2.85 3.68
C ALA A 53 0.49 1.33 3.56
N VAL A 54 0.81 0.80 2.37
CA VAL A 54 0.81 -0.63 2.11
C VAL A 54 2.09 -1.06 1.40
N GLU A 55 2.52 -2.30 1.62
CA GLU A 55 3.54 -2.92 0.78
C GLU A 55 2.87 -3.54 -0.45
N ALA A 56 3.24 -3.07 -1.63
CA ALA A 56 2.52 -3.31 -2.87
C ALA A 56 2.49 -4.79 -3.29
N ASN A 57 3.58 -5.55 -3.07
CA ASN A 57 3.66 -6.94 -3.52
C ASN A 57 2.81 -7.88 -2.68
N THR A 58 2.75 -7.65 -1.37
CA THR A 58 2.02 -8.49 -0.40
C THR A 58 0.64 -7.96 -0.06
N GLY A 59 0.38 -6.68 -0.28
CA GLY A 59 -0.81 -5.99 0.19
C GLY A 59 -0.84 -5.76 1.71
N LYS A 60 0.29 -5.97 2.42
CA LYS A 60 0.37 -5.76 3.86
C LYS A 60 0.16 -4.29 4.20
N ILE A 61 -0.75 -4.02 5.14
CA ILE A 61 -0.98 -2.68 5.67
C ILE A 61 0.11 -2.37 6.70
N LEU A 62 0.82 -1.25 6.48
CA LEU A 62 1.94 -0.79 7.30
C LEU A 62 1.55 0.37 8.21
N TYR A 63 0.55 1.14 7.82
CA TYR A 63 -0.05 2.24 8.56
C TYR A 63 -1.46 2.51 8.04
N GLU A 64 -2.37 2.94 8.93
CA GLU A 64 -3.67 3.49 8.55
C GLU A 64 -4.15 4.56 9.53
N LYS A 65 -4.86 5.56 9.01
CA LYS A 65 -5.59 6.60 9.75
C LYS A 65 -6.89 6.85 9.03
N ASP A 66 -8.02 6.51 9.66
CA ASP A 66 -9.36 6.68 9.07
C ASP A 66 -9.42 6.30 7.58
N ALA A 67 -8.83 5.13 7.26
CA ALA A 67 -8.55 4.71 5.89
C ALA A 67 -9.78 4.20 5.12
N THR A 68 -10.91 3.99 5.81
CA THR A 68 -12.16 3.44 5.24
C THR A 68 -13.24 4.48 5.01
N THR A 69 -13.05 5.70 5.48
CA THR A 69 -14.02 6.79 5.25
C THR A 69 -13.89 7.32 3.82
N SER A 70 -15.00 7.35 3.08
CA SER A 70 -15.06 7.86 1.72
C SER A 70 -14.98 9.38 1.69
N THR A 71 -14.14 9.95 0.84
CA THR A 71 -13.97 11.39 0.60
C THR A 71 -13.70 11.67 -0.88
N GLY A 72 -13.70 12.94 -1.28
CA GLY A 72 -13.31 13.32 -2.64
C GLY A 72 -11.87 12.88 -2.96
N ILE A 73 -11.64 12.39 -4.16
CA ILE A 73 -10.32 11.95 -4.62
C ILE A 73 -9.76 12.77 -5.77
N GLY A 74 -10.59 13.61 -6.40
CA GLY A 74 -10.20 14.43 -7.55
C GLY A 74 -9.47 13.62 -8.62
N SER A 75 -8.41 14.20 -9.17
CA SER A 75 -7.61 13.60 -10.25
C SER A 75 -6.88 12.29 -9.89
N ILE A 76 -6.93 11.79 -8.64
CA ILE A 76 -6.50 10.42 -8.32
C ILE A 76 -7.33 9.40 -9.11
N THR A 77 -8.57 9.72 -9.46
CA THR A 77 -9.44 8.97 -10.37
C THR A 77 -8.71 8.49 -11.64
N LYS A 78 -7.78 9.28 -12.16
CA LYS A 78 -7.04 8.97 -13.39
C LYS A 78 -6.12 7.75 -13.28
N LEU A 79 -5.85 7.25 -12.07
CA LEU A 79 -5.18 5.95 -11.89
C LEU A 79 -6.09 4.81 -12.35
N LEU A 80 -7.38 4.86 -12.02
CA LEU A 80 -8.33 3.87 -12.50
C LEU A 80 -8.55 3.99 -14.01
N THR A 81 -8.64 5.22 -14.53
CA THR A 81 -8.71 5.46 -15.99
C THR A 81 -7.49 4.89 -16.69
N ALA A 82 -6.28 5.13 -16.17
CA ALA A 82 -5.04 4.57 -16.73
C ALA A 82 -5.02 3.04 -16.69
N TYR A 83 -5.46 2.44 -15.58
CA TYR A 83 -5.61 0.97 -15.49
C TYR A 83 -6.51 0.44 -16.60
N MET A 84 -7.67 1.05 -16.84
CA MET A 84 -8.59 0.63 -17.89
C MET A 84 -7.99 0.78 -19.30
N VAL A 85 -7.16 1.81 -19.53
CA VAL A 85 -6.42 1.98 -20.79
C VAL A 85 -5.41 0.84 -20.99
N TYR A 86 -4.64 0.48 -19.97
CA TYR A 86 -3.71 -0.65 -20.03
C TYR A 86 -4.44 -1.97 -20.26
N LYS A 87 -5.55 -2.18 -19.56
CA LYS A 87 -6.38 -3.38 -19.70
C LYS A 87 -6.95 -3.52 -21.13
N ALA A 88 -7.46 -2.44 -21.71
CA ALA A 88 -7.92 -2.44 -23.10
C ALA A 88 -6.77 -2.71 -24.09
N GLY A 89 -5.58 -2.19 -23.80
CA GLY A 89 -4.36 -2.50 -24.55
C GLY A 89 -3.95 -3.96 -24.49
N GLU A 90 -4.01 -4.59 -23.33
CA GLU A 90 -3.71 -6.01 -23.11
C GLU A 90 -4.74 -6.92 -23.82
N GLN A 91 -6.01 -6.54 -23.81
CA GLN A 91 -7.10 -7.25 -24.51
C GLN A 91 -7.03 -7.11 -26.04
N GLY A 92 -6.20 -6.19 -26.52
CA GLY A 92 -6.05 -5.94 -27.96
C GLY A 92 -7.07 -4.95 -28.54
N ASP A 93 -7.96 -4.42 -27.71
CA ASP A 93 -9.00 -3.46 -28.10
C ASP A 93 -8.41 -2.08 -28.40
N LEU A 94 -7.24 -1.77 -27.83
CA LEU A 94 -6.57 -0.48 -27.93
C LEU A 94 -5.09 -0.65 -28.29
N LYS A 95 -4.57 0.17 -29.20
CA LYS A 95 -3.14 0.18 -29.56
C LYS A 95 -2.49 1.50 -29.20
N TRP A 96 -1.30 1.48 -28.63
CA TRP A 96 -0.57 2.66 -28.15
C TRP A 96 -0.38 3.77 -29.18
N HIS A 97 -0.25 3.41 -30.45
CA HIS A 97 -0.03 4.34 -31.57
C HIS A 97 -1.30 4.62 -32.38
N SER A 98 -2.44 4.00 -32.05
CA SER A 98 -3.72 4.34 -32.67
C SER A 98 -4.07 5.79 -32.37
N LYS A 99 -4.68 6.44 -33.35
CA LYS A 99 -5.12 7.84 -33.22
C LYS A 99 -6.54 7.85 -32.67
N VAL A 100 -6.71 8.56 -31.57
CA VAL A 100 -8.00 8.89 -30.96
C VAL A 100 -8.47 10.24 -31.52
N GLU A 101 -9.69 10.30 -31.97
CA GLU A 101 -10.32 11.55 -32.38
C GLU A 101 -10.92 12.27 -31.17
N ILE A 102 -10.66 13.57 -31.07
CA ILE A 102 -11.13 14.38 -29.95
C ILE A 102 -12.49 14.97 -30.31
N SER A 103 -13.52 14.51 -29.64
CA SER A 103 -14.89 15.05 -29.77
C SER A 103 -14.97 16.49 -29.24
N ASP A 104 -16.10 17.15 -29.48
CA ASP A 104 -16.28 18.53 -29.02
C ASP A 104 -16.24 18.64 -27.50
N TYR A 105 -16.79 17.69 -26.78
CA TYR A 105 -16.85 17.71 -25.32
C TYR A 105 -15.45 17.79 -24.62
N PRO A 106 -14.51 16.87 -24.79
CA PRO A 106 -13.19 17.02 -24.22
C PRO A 106 -12.39 18.18 -24.80
N PHE A 107 -12.67 18.59 -26.05
CA PHE A 107 -12.03 19.76 -26.64
C PHE A 107 -12.48 21.06 -25.98
N GLU A 108 -13.77 21.28 -25.81
CA GLU A 108 -14.33 22.49 -25.17
C GLU A 108 -13.84 22.61 -23.73
N LEU A 109 -13.62 21.47 -23.03
CA LEU A 109 -13.07 21.47 -21.68
C LEU A 109 -11.64 22.05 -21.64
N THR A 110 -10.86 22.00 -22.74
CA THR A 110 -9.49 22.54 -22.77
C THR A 110 -9.41 24.04 -22.53
N VAL A 111 -10.46 24.77 -22.84
CA VAL A 111 -10.56 26.26 -22.68
C VAL A 111 -11.19 26.64 -21.33
N SER A 112 -11.62 25.67 -20.52
CA SER A 112 -12.21 25.93 -19.20
C SER A 112 -11.16 26.42 -18.23
N ALA A 113 -11.38 27.56 -17.59
CA ALA A 113 -10.50 28.12 -16.61
C ALA A 113 -10.51 27.28 -15.30
N GLY A 114 -9.39 27.18 -14.62
CA GLY A 114 -9.28 26.56 -13.29
C GLY A 114 -9.18 25.05 -13.28
N VAL A 115 -9.17 24.38 -14.44
CA VAL A 115 -9.01 22.92 -14.56
C VAL A 115 -7.71 22.52 -15.26
N SER A 116 -7.11 21.41 -14.84
CA SER A 116 -5.87 20.90 -15.45
C SER A 116 -6.15 20.33 -16.84
N ASN A 117 -5.56 20.93 -17.87
CA ASN A 117 -5.66 20.47 -19.24
C ASN A 117 -4.38 20.74 -20.04
N ILE A 118 -4.37 20.27 -21.28
CA ILE A 118 -3.41 20.58 -22.32
C ILE A 118 -4.20 20.91 -23.60
N PRO A 119 -3.72 21.83 -24.45
CA PRO A 119 -4.36 22.09 -25.72
C PRO A 119 -4.49 20.83 -26.58
N LEU A 120 -5.68 20.62 -27.18
CA LEU A 120 -5.99 19.50 -28.08
C LEU A 120 -6.35 19.98 -29.49
N ASP A 121 -5.66 21.00 -29.97
CA ASP A 121 -6.00 21.75 -31.22
C ASP A 121 -5.96 20.86 -32.46
N ALA A 122 -5.07 19.85 -32.50
CA ALA A 122 -4.98 18.92 -33.63
C ALA A 122 -6.17 17.97 -33.75
N ARG A 123 -7.04 17.90 -32.73
CA ARG A 123 -8.22 17.04 -32.71
C ARG A 123 -7.95 15.53 -32.91
N LYS A 124 -6.69 15.12 -32.94
CA LYS A 124 -6.30 13.73 -33.19
C LYS A 124 -4.92 13.43 -32.59
N TYR A 125 -4.88 12.58 -31.56
CA TYR A 125 -3.67 12.25 -30.82
C TYR A 125 -3.57 10.73 -30.63
N THR A 126 -2.35 10.21 -30.41
CA THR A 126 -2.19 8.80 -30.08
C THR A 126 -2.68 8.51 -28.66
N VAL A 127 -3.11 7.26 -28.40
CA VAL A 127 -3.43 6.75 -27.06
C VAL A 127 -2.30 7.06 -26.09
N LYS A 128 -1.04 6.83 -26.52
CA LYS A 128 0.13 7.11 -25.69
C LYS A 128 0.26 8.60 -25.33
N GLN A 129 0.07 9.51 -26.26
CA GLN A 129 0.12 10.95 -25.98
C GLN A 129 -0.96 11.36 -24.96
N LEU A 130 -2.19 10.89 -25.15
CA LEU A 130 -3.29 11.17 -24.22
C LEU A 130 -3.06 10.57 -22.84
N LEU A 131 -2.50 9.35 -22.76
CA LEU A 131 -2.17 8.73 -21.47
C LEU A 131 -1.04 9.48 -20.76
N ASP A 132 0.03 9.87 -21.49
CA ASP A 132 1.11 10.69 -20.94
C ASP A 132 0.53 12.03 -20.41
N ALA A 133 -0.35 12.70 -21.15
CA ALA A 133 -1.01 13.95 -20.71
C ALA A 133 -1.91 13.74 -19.47
N THR A 134 -2.66 12.64 -19.43
CA THR A 134 -3.52 12.26 -18.30
C THR A 134 -2.71 12.08 -17.02
N LEU A 135 -1.57 11.40 -17.09
CA LEU A 135 -0.78 11.04 -15.90
C LEU A 135 0.23 12.12 -15.50
N ILE A 136 0.93 12.74 -16.44
CA ILE A 136 1.97 13.73 -16.16
C ILE A 136 1.35 15.08 -15.80
N SER A 137 0.55 15.64 -16.72
CA SER A 137 -0.05 16.97 -16.55
C SER A 137 -1.46 16.94 -15.95
N SER A 138 -1.95 15.74 -15.61
CA SER A 138 -3.30 15.60 -15.06
C SER A 138 -4.42 16.09 -15.99
N ALA A 139 -4.21 16.07 -17.31
CA ALA A 139 -5.14 16.60 -18.28
C ALA A 139 -6.50 15.89 -18.24
N ASN A 140 -7.57 16.64 -17.91
CA ASN A 140 -8.93 16.09 -17.79
C ASN A 140 -9.49 15.73 -19.16
N SER A 141 -9.32 16.61 -20.14
CA SER A 141 -9.74 16.38 -21.53
C SER A 141 -9.11 15.13 -22.15
N ALA A 142 -7.82 14.89 -21.89
CA ALA A 142 -7.15 13.68 -22.37
C ALA A 142 -7.71 12.40 -21.71
N SER A 143 -8.04 12.46 -20.42
CA SER A 143 -8.67 11.37 -19.69
C SER A 143 -10.05 11.03 -20.23
N ILE A 144 -10.86 12.05 -20.54
CA ILE A 144 -12.20 11.90 -21.11
C ILE A 144 -12.12 11.35 -22.55
N ALA A 145 -11.20 11.87 -23.39
CA ALA A 145 -11.01 11.36 -24.74
C ALA A 145 -10.64 9.86 -24.77
N LEU A 146 -9.78 9.41 -23.84
CA LEU A 146 -9.47 7.98 -23.67
C LEU A 146 -10.69 7.17 -23.20
N ALA A 147 -11.51 7.75 -22.32
CA ALA A 147 -12.75 7.13 -21.86
C ALA A 147 -13.77 6.97 -23.01
N GLU A 148 -13.92 7.97 -23.86
CA GLU A 148 -14.78 7.90 -25.04
C GLU A 148 -14.28 6.88 -26.06
N GLU A 149 -12.96 6.80 -26.30
CA GLU A 149 -12.36 5.82 -27.21
C GLU A 149 -12.65 4.38 -26.77
N ILE A 150 -12.55 4.09 -25.47
CA ILE A 150 -12.74 2.74 -24.93
C ILE A 150 -14.22 2.41 -24.74
N GLY A 151 -15.00 3.33 -24.18
CA GLY A 151 -16.40 3.11 -23.82
C GLY A 151 -17.40 3.51 -24.92
N GLY A 152 -16.96 4.21 -25.95
CA GLY A 152 -17.81 4.88 -26.93
C GLY A 152 -18.47 6.16 -26.39
N THR A 153 -18.63 6.26 -25.06
CA THR A 153 -19.00 7.48 -24.31
C THR A 153 -18.36 7.43 -22.93
N GLU A 154 -18.11 8.59 -22.31
CA GLU A 154 -17.59 8.64 -20.94
C GLU A 154 -18.51 7.91 -19.95
N SER A 155 -19.84 8.05 -20.08
CA SER A 155 -20.81 7.37 -19.20
C SER A 155 -20.68 5.85 -19.22
N LYS A 156 -20.54 5.24 -20.41
CA LYS A 156 -20.30 3.80 -20.54
C LYS A 156 -18.94 3.39 -19.97
N PHE A 157 -17.92 4.20 -20.15
CA PHE A 157 -16.62 3.97 -19.54
C PHE A 157 -16.70 4.02 -18.00
N VAL A 158 -17.48 4.93 -17.43
CA VAL A 158 -17.78 4.98 -15.98
C VAL A 158 -18.45 3.69 -15.52
N ASP A 159 -19.36 3.11 -16.30
CA ASP A 159 -19.95 1.80 -15.98
C ASP A 159 -18.88 0.70 -15.95
N MET A 160 -17.94 0.73 -16.91
CA MET A 160 -16.79 -0.21 -16.91
C MET A 160 -15.88 -0.01 -15.71
N MET A 161 -15.60 1.25 -15.30
CA MET A 161 -14.86 1.56 -14.09
C MET A 161 -15.54 0.99 -12.84
N LYS A 162 -16.85 1.20 -12.70
CA LYS A 162 -17.65 0.65 -11.58
C LYS A 162 -17.63 -0.87 -11.53
N ALA A 163 -17.73 -1.53 -12.70
CA ALA A 163 -17.61 -2.98 -12.79
C ALA A 163 -16.23 -3.46 -12.32
N GLN A 164 -15.17 -2.79 -12.75
CA GLN A 164 -13.79 -3.12 -12.33
C GLN A 164 -13.58 -2.95 -10.83
N LEU A 165 -14.09 -1.88 -10.23
CA LEU A 165 -14.03 -1.68 -8.78
C LEU A 165 -14.75 -2.80 -8.03
N LYS A 166 -15.93 -3.20 -8.49
CA LYS A 166 -16.69 -4.31 -7.93
C LYS A 166 -15.92 -5.64 -8.00
N ASP A 167 -15.22 -5.90 -9.10
CA ASP A 167 -14.38 -7.10 -9.27
C ASP A 167 -13.23 -7.13 -8.24
N TRP A 168 -12.73 -5.97 -7.81
CA TRP A 168 -11.74 -5.82 -6.75
C TRP A 168 -12.33 -5.80 -5.33
N GLY A 169 -13.67 -5.91 -5.21
CA GLY A 169 -14.37 -5.89 -3.92
C GLY A 169 -14.64 -4.49 -3.38
N ILE A 170 -14.43 -3.44 -4.17
CA ILE A 170 -14.76 -2.06 -3.82
C ILE A 170 -16.23 -1.80 -4.21
N THR A 171 -17.09 -1.61 -3.20
CA THR A 171 -18.55 -1.51 -3.40
C THR A 171 -19.16 -0.20 -2.92
N ASP A 172 -18.41 0.63 -2.21
CA ASP A 172 -18.83 1.89 -1.59
C ASP A 172 -18.24 3.13 -2.29
N ALA A 173 -17.40 2.94 -3.30
CA ALA A 173 -16.89 4.01 -4.14
C ALA A 173 -18.00 4.62 -5.02
N LYS A 174 -17.97 5.94 -5.15
CA LYS A 174 -18.82 6.68 -6.09
C LYS A 174 -17.99 7.20 -7.24
N ILE A 175 -18.32 6.81 -8.46
CA ILE A 175 -17.65 7.24 -9.69
C ILE A 175 -18.70 7.84 -10.63
N VAL A 176 -18.47 9.07 -11.03
CA VAL A 176 -19.37 9.83 -11.92
C VAL A 176 -18.67 10.35 -13.18
N ASN A 177 -17.34 10.30 -13.27
CA ASN A 177 -16.58 10.64 -14.48
C ASN A 177 -15.19 10.01 -14.49
N ALA A 178 -14.51 10.06 -15.63
CA ALA A 178 -13.19 9.46 -15.85
C ALA A 178 -12.02 10.35 -15.41
N SER A 179 -12.26 11.60 -15.07
CA SER A 179 -11.23 12.62 -14.79
C SER A 179 -11.07 12.95 -13.31
N GLY A 180 -12.13 12.79 -12.51
CA GLY A 180 -12.22 13.22 -11.12
C GLY A 180 -12.54 14.71 -10.96
N LEU A 181 -13.02 15.36 -12.00
CA LEU A 181 -13.56 16.72 -11.91
C LEU A 181 -14.88 16.74 -11.15
N ASN A 182 -15.19 17.89 -10.56
CA ASN A 182 -16.56 18.17 -10.14
C ASN A 182 -17.47 18.27 -11.36
N ASN A 183 -18.66 17.69 -11.30
CA ASN A 183 -19.62 17.67 -12.40
C ASN A 183 -20.00 19.07 -12.90
N SER A 184 -19.88 20.11 -12.06
CA SER A 184 -20.17 21.50 -12.45
C SER A 184 -19.32 22.01 -13.63
N TYR A 185 -18.18 21.36 -13.93
CA TYR A 185 -17.35 21.66 -15.08
C TYR A 185 -17.75 20.92 -16.35
N LEU A 186 -18.65 19.91 -16.26
CA LEU A 186 -18.93 18.97 -17.35
C LEU A 186 -20.21 19.32 -18.14
N GLY A 187 -20.94 20.36 -17.72
CA GLY A 187 -22.19 20.81 -18.38
C GLY A 187 -23.21 19.66 -18.48
N ASP A 188 -23.72 19.42 -19.65
CA ASP A 188 -24.72 18.37 -19.94
C ASP A 188 -24.11 16.96 -20.04
N ASN A 189 -22.77 16.84 -19.96
CA ASN A 189 -22.05 15.56 -20.11
C ASN A 189 -21.87 14.79 -18.79
N ILE A 190 -22.59 15.16 -17.73
CA ILE A 190 -22.55 14.46 -16.45
C ILE A 190 -23.10 13.05 -16.57
N TYR A 191 -22.61 12.14 -15.71
CA TYR A 191 -23.09 10.77 -15.67
C TYR A 191 -24.60 10.72 -15.36
N PRO A 192 -25.40 9.93 -16.08
CA PRO A 192 -26.85 9.87 -15.91
C PRO A 192 -27.26 9.58 -14.45
N GLY A 193 -28.12 10.43 -13.90
CA GLY A 193 -28.60 10.35 -12.52
C GLY A 193 -27.64 10.90 -11.45
N SER A 194 -26.47 11.42 -11.84
CA SER A 194 -25.62 12.18 -10.94
C SER A 194 -26.09 13.64 -10.80
N LYS A 195 -25.71 14.28 -9.69
CA LYS A 195 -26.00 15.72 -9.48
C LYS A 195 -24.95 16.57 -10.15
N SER A 196 -25.32 17.83 -10.41
CA SER A 196 -24.44 18.81 -11.07
C SER A 196 -23.20 19.21 -10.25
N ASP A 197 -23.16 18.91 -8.97
CA ASP A 197 -22.06 19.23 -8.05
C ASP A 197 -21.34 17.99 -7.50
N GLU A 198 -21.63 16.82 -8.07
CA GLU A 198 -21.03 15.57 -7.59
C GLU A 198 -19.58 15.40 -8.06
N GLU A 199 -18.82 14.70 -7.24
CA GLU A 199 -17.43 14.28 -7.51
C GLU A 199 -17.26 12.79 -7.26
N ASN A 200 -16.18 12.23 -7.79
CA ASN A 200 -15.75 10.89 -7.43
C ASN A 200 -15.30 10.83 -5.99
N THR A 201 -15.82 9.86 -5.22
CA THR A 201 -15.43 9.64 -3.84
C THR A 201 -15.04 8.20 -3.59
N MET A 202 -13.99 8.01 -2.80
CA MET A 202 -13.46 6.71 -2.34
C MET A 202 -12.78 6.86 -0.99
N SER A 203 -12.55 5.75 -0.34
CA SER A 203 -11.69 5.69 0.85
C SER A 203 -10.20 5.64 0.47
N ALA A 204 -9.32 5.96 1.41
CA ALA A 204 -7.87 5.81 1.21
C ALA A 204 -7.48 4.33 0.96
N LYS A 205 -8.22 3.39 1.56
CA LYS A 205 -8.05 1.94 1.34
C LYS A 205 -8.40 1.54 -0.08
N ASP A 206 -9.51 2.05 -0.64
CA ASP A 206 -9.91 1.77 -2.03
C ASP A 206 -8.88 2.31 -3.02
N VAL A 207 -8.41 3.53 -2.78
CA VAL A 207 -7.34 4.13 -3.57
C VAL A 207 -6.05 3.29 -3.51
N ALA A 208 -5.70 2.75 -2.34
CA ALA A 208 -4.54 1.86 -2.19
C ALA A 208 -4.71 0.54 -2.96
N ILE A 209 -5.94 -0.02 -3.00
CA ILE A 209 -6.27 -1.21 -3.81
C ILE A 209 -6.06 -0.92 -5.30
N ILE A 210 -6.60 0.20 -5.80
CA ILE A 210 -6.42 0.63 -7.20
C ILE A 210 -4.93 0.80 -7.51
N ALA A 211 -4.19 1.52 -6.66
CA ALA A 211 -2.76 1.76 -6.86
C ALA A 211 -1.95 0.45 -6.84
N GLN A 212 -2.31 -0.52 -5.98
CA GLN A 212 -1.69 -1.83 -5.94
C GLN A 212 -1.90 -2.59 -7.25
N HIS A 213 -3.13 -2.65 -7.76
CA HIS A 213 -3.43 -3.30 -9.04
C HIS A 213 -2.65 -2.64 -10.19
N VAL A 214 -2.66 -1.30 -10.25
CA VAL A 214 -1.91 -0.55 -11.25
C VAL A 214 -0.42 -0.90 -11.25
N VAL A 215 0.23 -0.90 -10.08
CA VAL A 215 1.68 -1.13 -9.98
C VAL A 215 2.03 -2.61 -10.20
N LYS A 216 1.18 -3.55 -9.78
CA LYS A 216 1.45 -4.99 -9.92
C LYS A 216 1.18 -5.52 -11.32
N GLU A 217 0.09 -5.08 -11.93
CA GLU A 217 -0.36 -5.62 -13.23
C GLU A 217 0.25 -4.84 -14.39
N TYR A 218 0.44 -3.52 -14.23
CA TYR A 218 0.97 -2.62 -15.27
C TYR A 218 2.14 -1.76 -14.75
N PRO A 219 3.24 -2.37 -14.28
CA PRO A 219 4.37 -1.63 -13.68
C PRO A 219 5.02 -0.61 -14.61
N GLU A 220 4.82 -0.73 -15.91
CA GLU A 220 5.29 0.22 -16.91
C GLU A 220 4.66 1.62 -16.80
N ILE A 221 3.55 1.78 -16.06
CA ILE A 221 2.96 3.08 -15.72
C ILE A 221 3.98 3.97 -15.01
N LEU A 222 4.87 3.36 -14.21
CA LEU A 222 5.94 4.07 -13.51
C LEU A 222 6.95 4.72 -14.48
N ASN A 223 7.04 4.24 -15.73
CA ASN A 223 7.85 4.90 -16.75
C ASN A 223 7.22 6.21 -17.25
N ILE A 224 5.94 6.41 -16.99
CA ILE A 224 5.23 7.66 -17.27
C ILE A 224 5.26 8.56 -16.04
N THR A 225 4.81 8.06 -14.89
CA THR A 225 4.61 8.87 -13.68
C THR A 225 5.90 9.40 -13.05
N LYS A 226 7.06 8.80 -13.32
CA LYS A 226 8.38 9.29 -12.88
C LYS A 226 8.92 10.45 -13.70
N LYS A 227 8.28 10.84 -14.81
CA LYS A 227 8.74 11.94 -15.65
C LYS A 227 8.32 13.28 -15.04
N THR A 228 9.26 14.21 -14.97
CA THR A 228 8.98 15.59 -14.55
C THR A 228 8.49 16.45 -15.70
N GLU A 229 8.92 16.10 -16.92
CA GLU A 229 8.51 16.76 -18.17
C GLU A 229 8.49 15.73 -19.32
N ALA A 230 7.62 15.92 -20.30
CA ALA A 230 7.63 15.16 -21.55
C ALA A 230 7.13 16.04 -22.70
N ASP A 231 7.57 15.72 -23.91
CA ASP A 231 7.00 16.31 -25.13
C ASP A 231 5.59 15.72 -25.39
N PHE A 232 4.65 16.54 -25.80
CA PHE A 232 3.29 16.10 -26.12
C PHE A 232 3.06 15.97 -27.63
N ASP A 233 3.35 17.03 -28.39
CA ASP A 233 3.02 17.14 -29.80
C ASP A 233 4.09 17.88 -30.62
N GLY A 234 5.29 18.08 -30.10
CA GLY A 234 6.36 18.87 -30.69
C GLY A 234 6.27 20.37 -30.41
N VAL A 235 5.16 20.86 -29.88
CA VAL A 235 4.94 22.25 -29.48
C VAL A 235 4.68 22.38 -27.99
N ASN A 236 3.79 21.57 -27.46
CA ASN A 236 3.37 21.59 -26.06
C ASN A 236 4.20 20.61 -25.24
N LYS A 237 4.52 20.99 -23.99
CA LYS A 237 5.21 20.16 -23.04
C LYS A 237 4.33 19.81 -21.86
N LEU A 238 4.35 18.56 -21.49
CA LEU A 238 3.72 18.06 -20.26
C LEU A 238 4.65 18.39 -19.07
N LYS A 239 4.07 18.86 -17.97
CA LYS A 239 4.79 19.11 -16.71
C LYS A 239 4.11 18.38 -15.57
N THR A 240 4.90 17.76 -14.71
CA THR A 240 4.39 17.03 -13.57
C THR A 240 3.85 17.95 -12.48
N SER A 241 2.82 17.47 -11.76
CA SER A 241 2.39 18.02 -10.48
C SER A 241 2.92 17.18 -9.28
N ASN A 242 3.71 16.14 -9.53
CA ASN A 242 4.36 15.34 -8.48
C ASN A 242 5.69 15.99 -8.08
N TYR A 243 5.68 16.76 -7.01
CA TYR A 243 6.88 17.46 -6.53
C TYR A 243 7.84 16.59 -5.72
N MET A 244 7.55 15.30 -5.55
CA MET A 244 8.50 14.35 -4.93
C MET A 244 9.47 13.70 -5.92
N LEU A 245 9.35 13.99 -7.22
CA LEU A 245 10.27 13.48 -8.25
C LEU A 245 11.61 14.23 -8.26
N LYS A 246 12.63 13.60 -8.86
CA LYS A 246 13.98 14.17 -8.94
C LYS A 246 13.98 15.57 -9.59
N GLY A 247 14.59 16.54 -8.91
CA GLY A 247 14.66 17.92 -9.36
C GLY A 247 13.45 18.78 -8.98
N GLN A 248 12.48 18.23 -8.26
CA GLN A 248 11.31 18.94 -7.75
C GLN A 248 11.50 19.33 -6.27
N PRO A 249 10.74 20.32 -5.75
CA PRO A 249 10.95 20.90 -4.42
C PRO A 249 10.89 19.92 -3.24
N SER A 250 10.05 18.90 -3.30
CA SER A 250 9.86 17.90 -2.25
C SER A 250 10.54 16.57 -2.57
N TYR A 251 11.59 16.60 -3.39
CA TYR A 251 12.25 15.39 -3.88
C TYR A 251 12.54 14.36 -2.78
N ARG A 252 12.12 13.11 -3.04
CA ARG A 252 12.49 11.95 -2.25
C ARG A 252 13.04 10.84 -3.14
N LYS A 253 14.24 10.35 -2.82
CA LYS A 253 14.84 9.22 -3.53
C LYS A 253 13.97 7.97 -3.31
N GLY A 254 13.63 7.28 -4.40
CA GLY A 254 12.77 6.08 -4.38
C GLY A 254 11.38 6.34 -4.92
N VAL A 255 10.86 7.58 -4.80
CA VAL A 255 9.55 7.94 -5.36
C VAL A 255 9.62 8.03 -6.89
N ASP A 256 8.70 7.30 -7.56
CA ASP A 256 8.59 7.23 -9.02
C ASP A 256 7.14 7.36 -9.54
N GLY A 257 6.22 7.63 -8.66
CA GLY A 257 4.79 7.85 -8.98
C GLY A 257 4.02 8.35 -7.76
N LEU A 258 2.71 8.39 -7.80
CA LEU A 258 1.78 8.06 -8.88
C LEU A 258 0.98 9.30 -9.31
N LYS A 259 0.05 9.80 -8.42
CA LYS A 259 -0.91 10.83 -8.84
C LYS A 259 -1.35 11.76 -7.72
N THR A 260 -1.39 13.05 -8.02
CA THR A 260 -2.01 14.08 -7.16
C THR A 260 -3.50 14.21 -7.45
N GLY A 261 -4.28 14.62 -6.44
CA GLY A 261 -5.68 15.01 -6.57
C GLY A 261 -5.92 16.35 -5.87
N THR A 262 -6.73 17.19 -6.46
CA THR A 262 -7.15 18.47 -5.86
C THR A 262 -8.52 18.85 -6.39
N THR A 263 -9.49 19.00 -5.49
CA THR A 263 -10.78 19.66 -5.67
C THR A 263 -11.14 20.26 -4.31
N ASP A 264 -12.21 21.03 -4.24
CA ASP A 264 -12.70 21.57 -2.96
C ASP A 264 -13.05 20.44 -1.98
N LEU A 265 -13.63 19.33 -2.47
CA LEU A 265 -13.98 18.17 -1.65
C LEU A 265 -12.77 17.30 -1.32
N ALA A 266 -11.86 17.09 -2.29
CA ALA A 266 -10.68 16.23 -2.10
C ALA A 266 -9.59 16.89 -1.26
N GLY A 267 -9.57 18.21 -1.16
CA GLY A 267 -8.45 18.93 -0.60
C GLY A 267 -7.13 18.62 -1.33
N ALA A 268 -6.02 18.79 -0.66
CA ALA A 268 -4.70 18.42 -1.17
C ALA A 268 -4.45 16.92 -0.95
N SER A 269 -4.52 16.10 -1.99
CA SER A 269 -4.39 14.64 -1.92
C SER A 269 -3.27 14.12 -2.81
N PHE A 270 -2.65 13.00 -2.41
CA PHE A 270 -1.56 12.38 -3.18
C PHE A 270 -1.46 10.87 -2.93
N VAL A 271 -1.28 10.13 -4.00
CA VAL A 271 -0.89 8.72 -3.98
C VAL A 271 0.54 8.62 -4.45
N ALA A 272 1.43 8.10 -3.62
CA ALA A 272 2.82 7.86 -4.01
C ALA A 272 3.13 6.36 -4.12
N HIS A 273 4.05 6.04 -5.03
CA HIS A 273 4.80 4.78 -5.03
C HIS A 273 6.26 5.09 -4.77
N SER A 274 6.90 4.26 -3.94
CA SER A 274 8.32 4.40 -3.60
C SER A 274 8.98 3.03 -3.42
N ASN A 275 10.21 2.90 -3.93
CA ASN A 275 11.06 1.75 -3.70
C ASN A 275 12.11 2.10 -2.64
N GLU A 276 11.89 1.69 -1.39
CA GLU A 276 12.75 2.00 -0.25
C GLU A 276 12.91 0.80 0.69
N SER A 277 14.09 0.63 1.27
CA SER A 277 14.39 -0.43 2.25
C SER A 277 14.03 -1.84 1.76
N GLY A 278 14.13 -2.09 0.44
CA GLY A 278 13.76 -3.37 -0.18
C GLY A 278 12.25 -3.63 -0.24
N MET A 279 11.43 -2.62 0.01
CA MET A 279 9.96 -2.67 -0.09
C MET A 279 9.47 -1.82 -1.27
N SER A 280 8.41 -2.27 -1.91
CA SER A 280 7.60 -1.50 -2.85
C SER A 280 6.44 -0.90 -2.06
N ILE A 281 6.48 0.40 -1.79
CA ILE A 281 5.57 1.06 -0.84
C ILE A 281 4.59 1.93 -1.61
N ILE A 282 3.31 1.78 -1.34
CA ILE A 282 2.26 2.70 -1.77
C ILE A 282 1.80 3.48 -0.53
N THR A 283 1.78 4.80 -0.63
CA THR A 283 1.17 5.66 0.39
C THR A 283 0.04 6.47 -0.22
N VAL A 284 -1.05 6.60 0.52
CA VAL A 284 -2.20 7.43 0.16
C VAL A 284 -2.39 8.47 1.24
N ILE A 285 -2.38 9.72 0.86
CA ILE A 285 -2.72 10.89 1.67
C ILE A 285 -3.94 11.53 1.02
N LEU A 286 -5.07 11.56 1.72
CA LEU A 286 -6.28 12.25 1.28
C LEU A 286 -6.58 13.41 2.23
N ASN A 287 -6.81 14.57 1.65
CA ASN A 287 -7.10 15.81 2.37
C ASN A 287 -6.01 16.13 3.41
N ALA A 288 -4.79 16.43 2.92
CA ALA A 288 -3.66 16.81 3.75
C ALA A 288 -4.01 18.03 4.61
N GLU A 289 -3.54 18.02 5.85
CA GLU A 289 -3.66 19.13 6.81
C GLU A 289 -2.59 20.22 6.52
N HIS A 290 -2.72 21.38 7.16
CA HIS A 290 -1.75 22.48 7.07
C HIS A 290 -1.58 23.12 5.67
N THR A 291 -2.56 22.99 4.79
CA THR A 291 -2.52 23.58 3.43
C THR A 291 -2.62 25.11 3.43
N ASP A 292 -2.98 25.71 4.55
CA ASP A 292 -3.00 27.15 4.80
C ASP A 292 -1.59 27.74 5.08
N THR A 293 -0.63 26.90 5.47
CA THR A 293 0.73 27.29 5.84
C THR A 293 1.82 26.57 5.05
N ASP A 294 1.49 25.49 4.33
CA ASP A 294 2.41 24.69 3.53
C ASP A 294 1.79 24.36 2.16
N ASP A 295 2.25 25.01 1.11
CA ASP A 295 1.85 24.72 -0.29
C ASP A 295 2.20 23.29 -0.71
N TYR A 296 3.11 22.64 0.01
CA TYR A 296 3.57 21.26 -0.23
C TYR A 296 3.01 20.26 0.78
N ALA A 297 2.01 20.61 1.57
CA ALA A 297 1.47 19.82 2.70
C ALA A 297 1.25 18.33 2.35
N ARG A 298 0.67 18.01 1.18
CA ARG A 298 0.48 16.62 0.73
C ARG A 298 1.79 15.85 0.58
N PHE A 299 2.85 16.52 0.14
CA PHE A 299 4.18 15.91 -0.04
C PHE A 299 4.94 15.83 1.28
N THR A 300 4.79 16.83 2.15
CA THR A 300 5.30 16.80 3.52
C THR A 300 4.67 15.63 4.29
N ALA A 301 3.35 15.50 4.29
CA ALA A 301 2.64 14.39 4.93
C ALA A 301 3.05 13.01 4.34
N THR A 302 3.26 12.94 3.03
CA THR A 302 3.74 11.71 2.37
C THR A 302 5.17 11.37 2.78
N ASN A 303 6.07 12.35 2.87
CA ASN A 303 7.44 12.16 3.34
C ASN A 303 7.47 11.61 4.76
N ASP A 304 6.66 12.17 5.65
CA ASP A 304 6.59 11.75 7.05
C ASP A 304 6.00 10.34 7.17
N LEU A 305 4.98 10.01 6.38
CA LEU A 305 4.42 8.66 6.34
C LEU A 305 5.44 7.64 5.81
N LEU A 306 6.18 7.97 4.74
CA LEU A 306 7.26 7.11 4.24
C LEU A 306 8.39 6.97 5.26
N ASN A 307 8.75 8.05 6.00
CA ASN A 307 9.71 7.97 7.10
C ASN A 307 9.23 7.01 8.18
N TYR A 308 7.96 7.14 8.62
CA TYR A 308 7.37 6.21 9.56
C TYR A 308 7.49 4.76 9.08
N VAL A 309 7.15 4.48 7.82
CA VAL A 309 7.23 3.13 7.26
C VAL A 309 8.65 2.59 7.30
N VAL A 310 9.64 3.32 6.75
CA VAL A 310 11.03 2.83 6.65
C VAL A 310 11.75 2.75 8.00
N TYR A 311 11.27 3.46 9.04
CA TYR A 311 11.81 3.35 10.40
C TYR A 311 11.16 2.24 11.22
N HIS A 312 10.01 1.70 10.80
CA HIS A 312 9.28 0.69 11.58
C HIS A 312 9.20 -0.66 10.89
N TRP A 313 9.37 -0.71 9.56
CA TRP A 313 9.19 -1.91 8.77
C TRP A 313 10.40 -2.21 7.90
N GLU A 314 10.66 -3.49 7.69
CA GLU A 314 11.73 -3.98 6.82
C GLU A 314 11.27 -5.16 5.97
N SER A 315 11.92 -5.32 4.83
CA SER A 315 11.85 -6.52 4.00
C SER A 315 12.94 -7.49 4.44
N LYS A 316 12.58 -8.71 4.82
CA LYS A 316 13.51 -9.72 5.29
C LYS A 316 13.44 -10.99 4.46
N THR A 317 14.56 -11.40 3.92
CA THR A 317 14.69 -12.69 3.23
C THR A 317 14.84 -13.80 4.26
N ILE A 318 13.88 -14.72 4.32
CA ILE A 318 13.88 -15.90 5.19
C ILE A 318 14.69 -17.04 4.57
N ALA A 319 14.55 -17.25 3.26
CA ALA A 319 15.33 -18.24 2.51
C ALA A 319 15.47 -17.76 1.06
N LYS A 320 16.62 -17.97 0.46
CA LYS A 320 16.83 -17.78 -0.98
C LYS A 320 16.37 -19.02 -1.75
N LYS A 321 16.07 -18.87 -3.03
CA LYS A 321 15.77 -19.99 -3.94
C LYS A 321 16.78 -21.13 -3.77
N GLY A 322 16.28 -22.34 -3.59
CA GLY A 322 17.08 -23.55 -3.38
C GLY A 322 17.62 -23.75 -1.94
N GLN A 323 17.35 -22.82 -1.01
CA GLN A 323 17.70 -23.00 0.41
C GLN A 323 16.58 -23.68 1.18
N ALA A 324 16.96 -24.55 2.13
CA ALA A 324 16.02 -25.14 3.08
C ALA A 324 15.67 -24.14 4.19
N ILE A 325 14.44 -24.19 4.68
CA ILE A 325 14.01 -23.43 5.86
C ILE A 325 14.17 -24.33 7.08
N GLY A 326 15.19 -24.04 7.89
CA GLY A 326 15.57 -24.92 9.00
C GLY A 326 15.99 -26.30 8.50
N LYS A 327 15.44 -27.35 9.12
CA LYS A 327 15.67 -28.77 8.74
C LYS A 327 14.50 -29.37 7.97
N SER A 328 13.86 -28.59 7.08
CA SER A 328 12.67 -29.02 6.34
C SER A 328 12.96 -30.23 5.46
N GLN A 329 12.21 -31.31 5.67
CA GLN A 329 12.30 -32.55 4.90
C GLN A 329 10.90 -33.10 4.62
N ALA A 330 10.69 -33.62 3.41
CA ALA A 330 9.49 -34.34 3.04
C ALA A 330 9.77 -35.86 3.07
N SER A 331 8.84 -36.65 3.62
CA SER A 331 8.93 -38.10 3.61
C SER A 331 8.70 -38.65 2.21
N VAL A 332 9.42 -39.71 1.86
CA VAL A 332 9.31 -40.36 0.55
C VAL A 332 9.06 -41.84 0.73
N LEU A 333 7.88 -42.30 0.33
CA LEU A 333 7.52 -43.72 0.30
C LEU A 333 8.19 -44.38 -0.90
N ASP A 334 8.59 -45.63 -0.72
CA ASP A 334 9.21 -46.49 -1.75
C ASP A 334 10.47 -45.92 -2.41
N GLY A 335 11.04 -44.85 -1.81
CA GLY A 335 12.25 -44.21 -2.31
C GLY A 335 13.53 -44.92 -1.85
N LYS A 336 14.63 -44.75 -2.64
CA LYS A 336 15.99 -45.11 -2.19
C LYS A 336 16.40 -44.33 -0.97
N SER A 337 15.89 -43.10 -0.81
CA SER A 337 15.93 -42.30 0.43
C SER A 337 14.51 -42.19 0.99
N LYS A 338 14.38 -42.30 2.33
CA LYS A 338 13.10 -42.11 3.04
C LYS A 338 12.66 -40.65 3.12
N GLN A 339 13.57 -39.74 2.82
CA GLN A 339 13.34 -38.29 2.93
C GLN A 339 14.04 -37.55 1.81
N VAL A 340 13.52 -36.37 1.45
CA VAL A 340 14.12 -35.39 0.57
C VAL A 340 14.09 -34.02 1.21
N THR A 341 15.18 -33.27 1.11
CA THR A 341 15.23 -31.91 1.60
C THR A 341 14.25 -31.02 0.82
N ALA A 342 13.36 -30.36 1.56
CA ALA A 342 12.43 -29.38 1.01
C ALA A 342 13.13 -28.01 0.97
N VAL A 343 13.23 -27.42 -0.21
CA VAL A 343 13.91 -26.13 -0.45
C VAL A 343 12.94 -25.10 -1.04
N ALA A 344 13.23 -23.85 -0.80
CA ALA A 344 12.42 -22.73 -1.32
C ALA A 344 12.43 -22.70 -2.86
N LYS A 345 11.27 -22.62 -3.51
CA LYS A 345 11.11 -22.54 -4.96
C LYS A 345 11.61 -21.23 -5.55
N SER A 346 11.45 -20.14 -4.80
CA SER A 346 11.97 -18.80 -5.07
C SER A 346 12.41 -18.16 -3.77
N ASP A 347 12.91 -16.91 -3.80
CA ASP A 347 13.23 -16.18 -2.58
C ASP A 347 11.96 -16.03 -1.72
N PHE A 348 12.06 -16.40 -0.43
CA PHE A 348 10.99 -16.22 0.54
C PHE A 348 11.25 -14.96 1.35
N ILE A 349 10.52 -13.93 1.03
CA ILE A 349 10.63 -12.59 1.60
C ILE A 349 9.38 -12.31 2.42
N ILE A 350 9.55 -11.76 3.62
CA ILE A 350 8.48 -11.30 4.48
C ILE A 350 8.65 -9.82 4.82
N ILE A 351 7.55 -9.16 5.13
CA ILE A 351 7.55 -7.79 5.65
C ILE A 351 7.27 -7.88 7.15
N GLN A 352 8.19 -7.35 7.95
CA GLN A 352 8.11 -7.40 9.42
C GLN A 352 8.50 -6.05 10.03
N LYS A 353 8.19 -5.86 11.32
CA LYS A 353 8.74 -4.73 12.08
C LYS A 353 10.25 -4.87 12.22
N ILE A 354 10.96 -3.76 12.20
CA ILE A 354 12.40 -3.71 12.47
C ILE A 354 12.66 -4.33 13.84
N ASP A 355 13.76 -5.09 13.96
CA ASP A 355 14.14 -5.85 15.15
C ASP A 355 13.20 -6.99 15.57
N ALA A 356 12.13 -7.26 14.82
CA ALA A 356 11.28 -8.40 15.08
C ALA A 356 12.01 -9.71 14.74
N ASN A 357 11.99 -10.69 15.68
CA ASN A 357 12.52 -12.03 15.42
C ASN A 357 11.38 -12.97 15.00
N ASN A 358 10.96 -12.86 13.75
CA ASN A 358 9.83 -13.61 13.21
C ASN A 358 10.19 -14.99 12.62
N ASN A 359 11.45 -15.43 12.71
CA ASN A 359 11.85 -16.77 12.21
C ASN A 359 11.03 -17.90 12.87
N LYS A 360 10.66 -17.75 14.15
CA LYS A 360 9.81 -18.69 14.91
C LYS A 360 8.36 -18.74 14.43
N HIS A 361 7.94 -17.76 13.63
CA HIS A 361 6.61 -17.67 13.06
C HIS A 361 6.53 -18.19 11.61
N ILE A 362 7.59 -18.86 11.14
CA ILE A 362 7.55 -19.56 9.86
C ILE A 362 7.07 -20.99 10.10
N LYS A 363 5.87 -21.31 9.66
CA LYS A 363 5.31 -22.64 9.68
C LYS A 363 5.67 -23.38 8.40
N VAL A 364 6.34 -24.51 8.53
CA VAL A 364 6.67 -25.39 7.40
C VAL A 364 5.78 -26.63 7.46
N THR A 365 5.08 -26.88 6.37
CA THR A 365 4.27 -28.09 6.19
C THR A 365 4.80 -28.85 4.98
N THR A 366 5.16 -30.14 5.14
CA THR A 366 5.63 -30.98 4.06
C THR A 366 4.67 -32.12 3.80
N ASN A 367 4.58 -32.54 2.54
CA ASN A 367 3.75 -33.64 2.11
C ASN A 367 4.51 -34.96 2.18
N GLN A 368 3.79 -36.07 2.33
CA GLN A 368 4.32 -37.39 2.05
C GLN A 368 4.33 -37.61 0.53
N MET A 369 5.48 -37.95 0.00
CA MET A 369 5.69 -38.14 -1.44
C MET A 369 5.80 -39.62 -1.78
N GLN A 370 5.45 -40.00 -2.99
CA GLN A 370 5.63 -41.37 -3.56
C GLN A 370 6.80 -41.33 -4.55
N ALA A 371 7.78 -42.21 -4.37
CA ALA A 371 8.91 -42.31 -5.32
C ALA A 371 8.47 -42.83 -6.70
N PRO A 372 9.07 -42.37 -7.81
CA PRO A 372 10.19 -41.44 -7.86
C PRO A 372 9.76 -40.00 -7.64
N VAL A 373 10.59 -39.19 -6.95
CA VAL A 373 10.42 -37.74 -6.77
C VAL A 373 11.51 -37.05 -7.57
N LYS A 374 11.15 -36.13 -8.44
CA LYS A 374 12.09 -35.34 -9.24
C LYS A 374 12.54 -34.10 -8.47
N ALA A 375 13.74 -33.62 -8.73
CA ALA A 375 14.15 -32.29 -8.26
C ALA A 375 13.18 -31.23 -8.80
N GLY A 376 12.70 -30.32 -7.94
CA GLY A 376 11.71 -29.32 -8.30
C GLY A 376 10.25 -29.72 -8.10
N ASP A 377 9.94 -31.01 -7.82
CA ASP A 377 8.57 -31.42 -7.48
C ASP A 377 8.12 -30.73 -6.18
N LYS A 378 6.87 -30.27 -6.13
CA LYS A 378 6.27 -29.65 -4.94
C LYS A 378 6.19 -30.65 -3.80
N VAL A 379 6.81 -30.34 -2.68
CA VAL A 379 6.87 -31.22 -1.50
C VAL A 379 6.33 -30.56 -0.21
N GLY A 380 5.87 -29.32 -0.28
CA GLY A 380 5.31 -28.66 0.87
C GLY A 380 5.11 -27.14 0.66
N THR A 381 4.87 -26.46 1.77
CA THR A 381 4.69 -25.01 1.83
C THR A 381 5.29 -24.47 3.11
N ALA A 382 5.91 -23.30 3.05
CA ALA A 382 6.27 -22.48 4.18
C ALA A 382 5.34 -21.27 4.23
N THR A 383 4.77 -20.96 5.38
CA THR A 383 3.86 -19.82 5.58
C THR A 383 4.37 -18.97 6.72
N PHE A 384 4.36 -17.66 6.54
CA PHE A 384 4.64 -16.70 7.59
C PHE A 384 3.35 -16.40 8.36
N GLU A 385 3.30 -16.79 9.63
CA GLU A 385 2.22 -16.43 10.55
C GLU A 385 2.48 -15.02 11.10
N ASP A 386 2.01 -14.02 10.38
CA ASP A 386 2.20 -12.62 10.72
C ASP A 386 1.47 -12.26 12.03
N LYS A 387 2.18 -11.66 12.98
CA LYS A 387 1.63 -11.19 14.26
C LYS A 387 1.64 -9.68 14.39
N ASP A 388 2.29 -8.98 13.46
CA ASP A 388 2.43 -7.52 13.45
C ASP A 388 1.41 -6.90 12.49
N LEU A 389 0.12 -7.12 12.77
CA LEU A 389 -0.96 -6.62 11.92
C LEU A 389 -1.32 -5.17 12.29
N VAL A 390 -1.61 -4.36 11.27
CA VAL A 390 -2.21 -3.02 11.36
C VAL A 390 -3.60 -3.13 10.76
N GLY A 391 -4.63 -2.70 11.48
CA GLY A 391 -6.02 -2.83 11.04
C GLY A 391 -6.39 -4.25 10.67
N GLU A 392 -6.87 -4.46 9.44
CA GLU A 392 -7.19 -5.77 8.90
C GLU A 392 -5.94 -6.58 8.47
N GLY A 393 -4.75 -5.99 8.57
CA GLY A 393 -3.47 -6.60 8.27
C GLY A 393 -3.08 -6.59 6.80
N TYR A 394 -4.00 -6.87 5.91
CA TYR A 394 -3.77 -6.95 4.46
C TYR A 394 -4.94 -6.33 3.69
N LEU A 395 -4.67 -5.85 2.49
CA LEU A 395 -5.73 -5.48 1.54
C LEU A 395 -6.58 -6.70 1.15
N PRO A 396 -7.84 -6.51 0.71
CA PRO A 396 -8.72 -7.60 0.28
C PRO A 396 -8.05 -8.53 -0.75
N ASN A 397 -8.38 -9.84 -0.66
CA ASN A 397 -7.83 -10.89 -1.52
C ASN A 397 -6.31 -11.07 -1.42
N GLN A 398 -5.66 -10.44 -0.46
CA GLN A 398 -4.25 -10.61 -0.10
C GLN A 398 -4.16 -11.34 1.25
N GLY A 399 -2.98 -11.82 1.61
CA GLY A 399 -2.83 -12.55 2.87
C GLY A 399 -1.39 -12.83 3.22
N MET A 400 -1.21 -13.64 4.26
CA MET A 400 0.09 -14.00 4.79
C MET A 400 1.00 -14.55 3.70
N SER A 401 2.24 -14.09 3.67
CA SER A 401 3.24 -14.56 2.72
C SER A 401 3.45 -16.07 2.83
N SER A 402 3.35 -16.76 1.71
CA SER A 402 3.60 -18.19 1.62
C SER A 402 4.56 -18.51 0.48
N MET A 403 5.31 -19.61 0.64
CA MET A 403 6.32 -20.08 -0.31
C MET A 403 6.14 -21.56 -0.57
N GLU A 404 6.09 -21.96 -1.83
CA GLU A 404 6.11 -23.36 -2.22
C GLU A 404 7.48 -23.98 -1.97
N LEU A 405 7.52 -25.10 -1.31
CA LEU A 405 8.73 -25.88 -1.08
C LEU A 405 8.80 -27.00 -2.12
N VAL A 406 9.96 -27.17 -2.71
CA VAL A 406 10.22 -28.18 -3.73
C VAL A 406 11.33 -29.13 -3.32
N ALA A 407 11.36 -30.33 -3.92
CA ALA A 407 12.42 -31.30 -3.69
C ALA A 407 13.77 -30.75 -4.16
N GLY A 408 14.76 -30.67 -3.27
CA GLY A 408 16.09 -30.17 -3.57
C GLY A 408 16.94 -31.12 -4.42
N LYS A 409 16.53 -32.38 -4.51
CA LYS A 409 17.18 -33.41 -5.33
C LYS A 409 16.20 -34.50 -5.74
N GLU A 410 16.61 -35.31 -6.73
CA GLU A 410 15.86 -36.51 -7.13
C GLU A 410 15.94 -37.61 -6.09
N VAL A 411 14.83 -38.34 -5.87
CA VAL A 411 14.77 -39.59 -5.11
C VAL A 411 14.21 -40.68 -6.00
N LYS A 412 15.06 -41.58 -6.45
CA LYS A 412 14.67 -42.73 -7.28
C LYS A 412 13.90 -43.75 -6.47
N LYS A 413 13.05 -44.52 -7.15
CA LYS A 413 12.34 -45.65 -6.53
C LYS A 413 13.32 -46.72 -6.05
N SER A 414 13.02 -47.34 -4.92
CA SER A 414 13.74 -48.50 -4.40
C SER A 414 13.55 -49.73 -5.28
N PHE A 415 14.42 -50.74 -5.09
CA PHE A 415 14.32 -52.02 -5.74
C PHE A 415 12.97 -52.68 -5.38
N PHE A 416 12.29 -53.31 -6.34
CA PHE A 416 10.90 -53.73 -6.20
C PHE A 416 10.65 -54.73 -5.05
N LEU A 417 11.60 -55.67 -4.78
CA LEU A 417 11.48 -56.59 -3.63
C LEU A 417 11.48 -55.89 -2.28
N LYS A 418 12.26 -54.79 -2.17
CA LYS A 418 12.27 -53.98 -0.93
C LYS A 418 10.95 -53.20 -0.78
N VAL A 419 10.40 -52.72 -1.88
CA VAL A 419 9.09 -52.05 -1.88
C VAL A 419 8.00 -53.03 -1.44
N TRP A 420 7.97 -54.25 -2.09
CA TRP A 420 7.01 -55.29 -1.76
C TRP A 420 7.12 -55.73 -0.29
N TRP A 421 8.35 -55.93 0.24
CA TRP A 421 8.59 -56.29 1.63
C TRP A 421 8.11 -55.21 2.59
N ASN A 422 8.37 -53.95 2.31
CA ASN A 422 7.91 -52.85 3.16
C ASN A 422 6.36 -52.80 3.19
N HIS A 423 5.69 -52.97 2.06
CA HIS A 423 4.22 -52.99 2.00
C HIS A 423 3.66 -54.21 2.76
N PHE A 424 4.31 -55.37 2.64
CA PHE A 424 3.92 -56.56 3.38
C PHE A 424 4.04 -56.35 4.90
N VAL A 425 5.16 -55.79 5.39
CA VAL A 425 5.37 -55.48 6.82
C VAL A 425 4.34 -54.44 7.30
N THR A 426 4.06 -53.41 6.54
CA THR A 426 3.02 -52.40 6.87
C THR A 426 1.65 -53.08 6.98
N PHE A 427 1.29 -53.93 6.01
CA PHE A 427 0.03 -54.68 6.04
C PHE A 427 -0.13 -55.56 7.25
N VAL A 428 0.97 -56.32 7.65
CA VAL A 428 0.98 -57.15 8.86
C VAL A 428 0.78 -56.30 10.12
N ASN A 429 1.46 -55.16 10.21
CA ASN A 429 1.39 -54.30 11.41
C ASN A 429 0.04 -53.55 11.55
N GLU A 430 -0.68 -53.32 10.47
CA GLU A 430 -1.96 -52.59 10.48
C GLU A 430 -3.20 -53.50 10.51
N LYS A 431 -3.06 -54.75 10.08
CA LYS A 431 -4.21 -55.63 9.87
C LYS A 431 -4.17 -56.91 10.76
N LEU A 432 -3.06 -57.22 11.34
CA LEU A 432 -2.85 -58.32 12.27
C LEU A 432 -2.41 -57.83 13.65
#